data_8d0d07233f1254edb512b84d3e56f710
#
_entry.id   8d0d07233f1254edb512b84d3e56f710
#
_cell.length_a   1.000
_cell.length_b   1.000
_cell.length_c   1.000
_cell.angle_alpha   90.00
_cell.angle_beta   90.00
_cell.angle_gamma   90.00
#
_symmetry.space_group_name_H-M   'P 1'
#
loop_
_entity.id
_entity.type
_entity.pdbx_description
1 polymer ?
#
loop_
_entity_poly.entity_id
_entity_poly.type
_entity_poly.pdbx_seq_one_letter_code
_entity_poly.pdbx_strand_id
1 'polypeptide(L)'
;MASRVLPGVLNSSPEKSTEGRRTAMSEPELISRHVQRTAEVPFAAYKRPQAAMARRRLYPLSAFYTLYAILVLAIAFSTKHPWIAVAFFSAGCATWTLVEYLFHRYVLHGRFPPGKGLIRKFLHERLDPLHWDHHARPFDGSHISGGLKDILPLFFVAAPVSFLFRVYTAPVVLAGAVQSYACEEWLHYALHFSNSRFPLFRRMKKYHLYHHSPRGIDKGYGITTRFWDGVFDTRFPESVRRSLSRN
;
A
#
# COMPACT_ATOMS: atom_id res chain seq x y z
N MET A 1 70.03 44.85 -41.43
CA MET A 1 70.96 45.28 -40.33
C MET A 1 70.55 44.60 -39.05
N ALA A 2 71.52 43.94 -38.45
CA ALA A 2 71.69 43.54 -37.08
C ALA A 2 70.72 42.61 -36.41
N SER A 3 71.18 41.38 -36.36
CA SER A 3 71.12 40.36 -35.34
C SER A 3 71.06 40.86 -33.90
N ARG A 4 70.26 40.19 -33.06
CA ARG A 4 70.69 39.89 -31.69
C ARG A 4 70.14 38.51 -31.27
N VAL A 5 71.06 37.65 -31.01
CA VAL A 5 70.91 36.37 -30.28
C VAL A 5 70.83 36.63 -28.80
N LEU A 6 69.96 35.96 -28.06
CA LEU A 6 70.00 35.79 -26.62
C LEU A 6 69.89 34.32 -26.21
N PRO A 7 70.56 33.92 -25.12
CA PRO A 7 70.85 32.51 -24.81
C PRO A 7 69.85 31.93 -23.79
N GLY A 8 69.71 30.66 -23.87
CA GLY A 8 69.56 29.68 -22.79
C GLY A 8 68.50 29.91 -21.71
N VAL A 9 67.42 29.16 -21.76
CA VAL A 9 66.61 28.85 -20.60
C VAL A 9 66.52 27.31 -20.44
N LEU A 10 66.83 26.92 -19.24
CA LEU A 10 66.98 25.59 -18.68
C LEU A 10 65.73 24.71 -18.92
N ASN A 11 66.03 23.49 -19.22
CA ASN A 11 65.18 22.33 -19.31
C ASN A 11 64.62 22.03 -17.92
N SER A 12 63.34 22.29 -17.67
CA SER A 12 62.58 21.74 -16.54
C SER A 12 61.58 20.72 -17.06
N SER A 13 61.88 19.47 -16.79
CA SER A 13 61.00 18.34 -17.05
C SER A 13 59.70 18.51 -16.30
N PRO A 14 58.52 18.23 -16.91
CA PRO A 14 57.28 18.22 -16.15
C PRO A 14 57.23 16.98 -15.26
N GLU A 15 57.08 17.25 -13.96
CA GLU A 15 56.69 16.25 -12.97
C GLU A 15 55.45 15.52 -13.43
N LYS A 16 55.55 14.18 -13.59
CA LYS A 16 54.42 13.31 -13.83
C LYS A 16 53.52 13.32 -12.58
N SER A 17 52.48 14.10 -12.61
CA SER A 17 51.33 13.92 -11.69
C SER A 17 50.77 12.53 -11.91
N THR A 18 50.95 11.66 -10.94
CA THR A 18 50.24 10.37 -10.83
C THR A 18 48.78 10.62 -10.52
N GLU A 19 48.06 11.03 -11.51
CA GLU A 19 46.60 11.08 -11.46
C GLU A 19 46.12 9.63 -11.38
N GLY A 20 45.76 9.21 -10.14
CA GLY A 20 45.27 7.87 -9.88
C GLY A 20 44.04 7.59 -10.74
N ARG A 21 44.24 6.73 -11.74
CA ARG A 21 43.19 6.18 -12.59
C ARG A 21 42.13 5.54 -11.69
N ARG A 22 41.08 6.28 -11.32
CA ARG A 22 39.86 5.67 -10.78
C ARG A 22 39.29 4.79 -11.89
N THR A 23 39.61 3.50 -11.86
CA THR A 23 39.00 2.51 -12.73
C THR A 23 37.49 2.55 -12.46
N ALA A 24 36.74 2.96 -13.47
CA ALA A 24 35.26 2.88 -13.40
C ALA A 24 34.91 1.41 -13.16
N MET A 25 34.13 1.17 -12.10
CA MET A 25 33.66 -0.16 -11.76
C MET A 25 32.77 -0.69 -12.88
N SER A 26 32.88 -1.96 -13.22
CA SER A 26 31.98 -2.60 -14.17
C SER A 26 30.53 -2.66 -13.62
N GLU A 27 29.55 -2.68 -14.51
CA GLU A 27 28.14 -2.77 -14.16
C GLU A 27 27.82 -3.98 -13.24
N PRO A 28 28.39 -5.19 -13.47
CA PRO A 28 28.24 -6.32 -12.54
C PRO A 28 28.81 -6.07 -11.14
N GLU A 29 29.92 -5.32 -11.02
CA GLU A 29 30.48 -4.95 -9.72
C GLU A 29 29.63 -3.92 -8.98
N LEU A 30 29.02 -2.98 -9.70
CA LEU A 30 28.04 -2.02 -9.15
C LEU A 30 26.81 -2.72 -8.65
N ILE A 31 26.28 -3.67 -9.43
CA ILE A 31 25.13 -4.52 -9.06
C ILE A 31 25.48 -5.37 -7.85
N SER A 32 26.63 -6.04 -7.86
CA SER A 32 27.09 -6.88 -6.74
C SER A 32 27.25 -6.07 -5.44
N ARG A 33 27.86 -4.89 -5.49
CA ARG A 33 27.99 -3.99 -4.32
C ARG A 33 26.65 -3.45 -3.86
N HIS A 34 25.72 -3.18 -4.79
CA HIS A 34 24.36 -2.75 -4.42
C HIS A 34 23.60 -3.87 -3.69
N VAL A 35 23.68 -5.11 -4.21
CA VAL A 35 23.10 -6.30 -3.59
C VAL A 35 23.74 -6.60 -2.24
N GLN A 36 25.06 -6.50 -2.10
CA GLN A 36 25.77 -6.67 -0.82
C GLN A 36 25.39 -5.59 0.20
N ARG A 37 25.31 -4.30 -0.19
CA ARG A 37 24.86 -3.22 0.69
C ARG A 37 23.43 -3.41 1.18
N THR A 38 22.53 -3.91 0.32
CA THR A 38 21.14 -4.20 0.73
C THR A 38 21.05 -5.41 1.64
N ALA A 39 21.94 -6.38 1.53
CA ALA A 39 22.05 -7.55 2.41
C ALA A 39 22.59 -7.18 3.81
N GLU A 40 23.38 -6.12 3.95
CA GLU A 40 23.98 -5.69 5.21
C GLU A 40 23.09 -4.78 6.08
N VAL A 41 21.97 -4.25 5.52
CA VAL A 41 21.05 -3.41 6.32
C VAL A 41 20.16 -4.31 7.16
N PRO A 42 20.21 -4.21 8.51
CA PRO A 42 19.30 -4.98 9.36
C PRO A 42 17.85 -4.74 8.95
N PHE A 43 17.05 -5.80 8.84
CA PHE A 43 15.64 -5.72 8.39
C PHE A 43 14.83 -4.66 9.16
N ALA A 44 15.12 -4.50 10.46
CA ALA A 44 14.49 -3.45 11.28
C ALA A 44 14.82 -2.03 10.81
N ALA A 45 16.06 -1.79 10.34
CA ALA A 45 16.48 -0.49 9.81
C ALA A 45 15.83 -0.21 8.45
N TYR A 46 15.68 -1.23 7.60
CA TYR A 46 14.91 -1.13 6.36
C TYR A 46 13.44 -0.80 6.62
N LYS A 47 12.78 -1.45 7.58
CA LYS A 47 11.34 -1.28 7.86
C LYS A 47 10.97 0.11 8.35
N ARG A 48 11.82 0.79 9.11
CA ARG A 48 11.49 2.10 9.69
C ARG A 48 11.13 3.19 8.67
N PRO A 49 11.95 3.48 7.65
CA PRO A 49 11.60 4.47 6.62
C PRO A 49 10.39 4.04 5.79
N GLN A 50 10.24 2.75 5.51
CA GLN A 50 9.09 2.23 4.80
C GLN A 50 7.78 2.42 5.57
N ALA A 51 7.77 2.14 6.87
CA ALA A 51 6.64 2.42 7.73
C ALA A 51 6.29 3.91 7.79
N ALA A 52 7.28 4.81 7.80
CA ALA A 52 7.04 6.25 7.77
C ALA A 52 6.43 6.70 6.43
N MET A 53 6.90 6.13 5.31
CA MET A 53 6.36 6.40 3.97
C MET A 53 4.90 5.95 3.87
N ALA A 54 4.57 4.75 4.32
CA ALA A 54 3.20 4.23 4.34
C ALA A 54 2.27 5.16 5.15
N ARG A 55 2.66 5.55 6.38
CA ARG A 55 1.84 6.46 7.20
C ARG A 55 1.59 7.82 6.53
N ARG A 56 2.56 8.38 5.84
CA ARG A 56 2.38 9.66 5.12
C ARG A 56 1.28 9.57 4.05
N ARG A 57 1.04 8.40 3.49
CA ARG A 57 -0.05 8.17 2.53
C ARG A 57 -1.40 7.99 3.23
N LEU A 58 -1.41 7.35 4.41
CA LEU A 58 -2.62 7.08 5.18
C LEU A 58 -3.21 8.33 5.86
N TYR A 59 -2.40 9.28 6.30
CA TYR A 59 -2.89 10.48 6.98
C TYR A 59 -3.90 11.29 6.16
N PRO A 60 -3.61 11.71 4.91
CA PRO A 60 -4.59 12.48 4.14
C PRO A 60 -5.84 11.68 3.80
N LEU A 61 -5.70 10.37 3.53
CA LEU A 61 -6.82 9.47 3.32
C LEU A 61 -7.74 9.42 4.54
N SER A 62 -7.16 9.17 5.72
CA SER A 62 -7.91 9.10 6.97
C SER A 62 -8.56 10.43 7.33
N ALA A 63 -7.83 11.53 7.21
CA ALA A 63 -8.37 12.85 7.50
C ALA A 63 -9.58 13.17 6.61
N PHE A 64 -9.49 12.91 5.32
CA PHE A 64 -10.56 13.18 4.36
C PHE A 64 -11.82 12.35 4.67
N TYR A 65 -11.70 11.03 4.80
CA TYR A 65 -12.87 10.16 5.01
C TYR A 65 -13.44 10.28 6.41
N THR A 66 -12.61 10.49 7.43
CA THR A 66 -13.10 10.74 8.79
C THR A 66 -13.84 12.08 8.87
N LEU A 67 -13.34 13.13 8.24
CA LEU A 67 -14.05 14.42 8.19
C LEU A 67 -15.39 14.28 7.48
N TYR A 68 -15.44 13.59 6.34
CA TYR A 68 -16.70 13.31 5.64
C TYR A 68 -17.67 12.55 6.55
N ALA A 69 -17.23 11.48 7.23
CA ALA A 69 -18.06 10.69 8.11
C ALA A 69 -18.60 11.52 9.30
N ILE A 70 -17.75 12.35 9.90
CA ILE A 70 -18.15 13.25 11.00
C ILE A 70 -19.22 14.23 10.52
N LEU A 71 -19.02 14.88 9.38
CA LEU A 71 -19.97 15.87 8.84
C LEU A 71 -21.33 15.23 8.52
N VAL A 72 -21.33 14.09 7.84
CA VAL A 72 -22.57 13.37 7.50
C VAL A 72 -23.29 12.90 8.75
N LEU A 73 -22.57 12.33 9.72
CA LEU A 73 -23.17 11.89 11.00
C LEU A 73 -23.70 13.07 11.82
N ALA A 74 -22.99 14.19 11.89
CA ALA A 74 -23.46 15.37 12.59
C ALA A 74 -24.77 15.88 12.02
N ILE A 75 -24.90 15.94 10.68
CA ILE A 75 -26.16 16.32 10.01
C ILE A 75 -27.23 15.25 10.25
N ALA A 76 -26.90 13.96 10.14
CA ALA A 76 -27.87 12.89 10.33
C ALA A 76 -28.41 12.85 11.76
N PHE A 77 -27.59 13.09 12.78
CA PHE A 77 -27.99 13.13 14.19
C PHE A 77 -28.78 14.36 14.57
N SER A 78 -28.68 15.46 13.80
CA SER A 78 -29.55 16.62 13.98
C SER A 78 -30.99 16.38 13.47
N THR A 79 -31.24 15.27 12.77
CA THR A 79 -32.57 14.85 12.33
C THR A 79 -33.34 14.14 13.45
N LYS A 80 -34.63 13.88 13.21
CA LYS A 80 -35.44 13.08 14.13
C LYS A 80 -35.17 11.57 14.10
N HIS A 81 -34.11 11.13 13.38
CA HIS A 81 -33.83 9.72 13.08
C HIS A 81 -32.41 9.25 13.45
N PRO A 82 -31.85 9.60 14.65
CA PRO A 82 -30.46 9.28 14.98
C PRO A 82 -30.21 7.78 15.03
N TRP A 83 -31.13 6.98 15.51
CA TRP A 83 -30.96 5.52 15.59
C TRP A 83 -30.97 4.85 14.21
N ILE A 84 -31.76 5.41 13.29
CA ILE A 84 -31.74 4.96 11.91
C ILE A 84 -30.33 5.24 11.29
N ALA A 85 -29.76 6.42 11.57
CA ALA A 85 -28.41 6.75 11.14
C ALA A 85 -27.38 5.78 11.72
N VAL A 86 -27.47 5.41 13.01
CA VAL A 86 -26.58 4.39 13.61
C VAL A 86 -26.69 3.05 12.88
N ALA A 87 -27.91 2.60 12.59
CA ALA A 87 -28.13 1.34 11.88
C ALA A 87 -27.54 1.36 10.47
N PHE A 88 -27.76 2.44 9.72
CA PHE A 88 -27.21 2.59 8.36
C PHE A 88 -25.69 2.76 8.36
N PHE A 89 -25.11 3.45 9.34
CA PHE A 89 -23.65 3.51 9.49
C PHE A 89 -23.06 2.12 9.73
N SER A 90 -23.66 1.35 10.64
CA SER A 90 -23.22 -0.02 10.92
C SER A 90 -23.38 -0.93 9.69
N ALA A 91 -24.47 -0.77 8.94
CA ALA A 91 -24.65 -1.47 7.66
C ALA A 91 -23.55 -1.10 6.65
N GLY A 92 -23.16 0.18 6.57
CA GLY A 92 -22.04 0.63 5.74
C GLY A 92 -20.72 -0.03 6.14
N CYS A 93 -20.45 -0.09 7.45
CA CYS A 93 -19.27 -0.78 7.98
C CYS A 93 -19.28 -2.28 7.62
N ALA A 94 -20.41 -2.94 7.79
CA ALA A 94 -20.54 -4.36 7.44
C ALA A 94 -20.40 -4.59 5.94
N THR A 95 -21.03 -3.76 5.12
CA THR A 95 -20.92 -3.82 3.65
C THR A 95 -19.49 -3.66 3.19
N TRP A 96 -18.71 -2.77 3.81
CA TRP A 96 -17.30 -2.61 3.46
C TRP A 96 -16.52 -3.91 3.58
N THR A 97 -16.75 -4.72 4.59
CA THR A 97 -16.01 -5.99 4.77
C THR A 97 -16.21 -6.95 3.60
N LEU A 98 -17.41 -6.95 2.99
CA LEU A 98 -17.68 -7.70 1.77
C LEU A 98 -17.03 -7.06 0.54
N VAL A 99 -17.12 -5.73 0.41
CA VAL A 99 -16.49 -4.99 -0.69
C VAL A 99 -14.98 -5.18 -0.67
N GLU A 100 -14.33 -5.04 0.51
CA GLU A 100 -12.91 -5.34 0.71
C GLU A 100 -12.55 -6.72 0.18
N TYR A 101 -13.28 -7.76 0.62
CA TYR A 101 -13.04 -9.14 0.20
C TYR A 101 -13.17 -9.33 -1.32
N LEU A 102 -14.27 -8.83 -1.91
CA LEU A 102 -14.54 -8.97 -3.34
C LEU A 102 -13.51 -8.19 -4.18
N PHE A 103 -13.17 -6.98 -3.73
CA PHE A 103 -12.18 -6.15 -4.39
C PHE A 103 -10.79 -6.78 -4.31
N HIS A 104 -10.38 -7.25 -3.13
CA HIS A 104 -9.12 -7.94 -2.94
C HIS A 104 -9.02 -9.18 -3.82
N ARG A 105 -10.05 -10.04 -3.82
CA ARG A 105 -10.06 -11.30 -4.56
C ARG A 105 -10.12 -11.13 -6.07
N TYR A 106 -11.01 -10.29 -6.57
CA TYR A 106 -11.33 -10.23 -8.00
C TYR A 106 -10.68 -9.07 -8.74
N VAL A 107 -10.38 -7.98 -8.03
CA VAL A 107 -9.77 -6.80 -8.64
C VAL A 107 -8.28 -6.77 -8.36
N LEU A 108 -7.85 -6.84 -7.11
CA LEU A 108 -6.43 -6.73 -6.77
C LEU A 108 -5.64 -8.00 -7.14
N HIS A 109 -6.22 -9.18 -6.96
CA HIS A 109 -5.66 -10.46 -7.45
C HIS A 109 -6.06 -10.78 -8.89
N GLY A 110 -6.86 -9.95 -9.54
CA GLY A 110 -7.12 -10.03 -10.96
C GLY A 110 -5.83 -9.91 -11.78
N ARG A 111 -5.84 -10.51 -12.97
CA ARG A 111 -4.81 -10.30 -13.98
C ARG A 111 -5.49 -9.79 -15.22
N PHE A 112 -5.22 -8.55 -15.55
CA PHE A 112 -5.87 -7.87 -16.67
C PHE A 112 -4.93 -7.85 -17.86
N PRO A 113 -5.13 -8.67 -18.91
CA PRO A 113 -4.24 -8.70 -20.06
C PRO A 113 -4.26 -7.34 -20.77
N PRO A 114 -3.14 -6.93 -21.39
CA PRO A 114 -3.08 -5.70 -22.16
C PRO A 114 -4.15 -5.71 -23.26
N GLY A 115 -4.75 -4.56 -23.54
CA GLY A 115 -5.81 -4.47 -24.53
C GLY A 115 -6.13 -3.04 -24.92
N LYS A 116 -6.94 -2.93 -26.00
CA LYS A 116 -7.39 -1.62 -26.50
C LYS A 116 -8.55 -1.08 -25.65
N GLY A 117 -8.59 0.23 -25.47
CA GLY A 117 -9.64 0.95 -24.75
C GLY A 117 -9.22 1.42 -23.35
N LEU A 118 -9.82 2.53 -22.90
CA LEU A 118 -9.45 3.21 -21.65
C LEU A 118 -9.56 2.31 -20.42
N ILE A 119 -10.64 1.53 -20.31
CA ILE A 119 -10.88 0.67 -19.14
C ILE A 119 -9.82 -0.44 -19.07
N ARG A 120 -9.55 -1.16 -20.17
CA ARG A 120 -8.52 -2.22 -20.18
C ARG A 120 -7.13 -1.67 -19.90
N LYS A 121 -6.79 -0.51 -20.46
CA LYS A 121 -5.52 0.16 -20.19
C LYS A 121 -5.42 0.54 -18.72
N PHE A 122 -6.45 1.12 -18.11
CA PHE A 122 -6.48 1.45 -16.70
C PHE A 122 -6.30 0.21 -15.81
N LEU A 123 -7.03 -0.87 -16.08
CA LEU A 123 -6.94 -2.10 -15.30
C LEU A 123 -5.52 -2.69 -15.38
N HIS A 124 -4.97 -2.81 -16.60
CA HIS A 124 -3.64 -3.40 -16.82
C HIS A 124 -2.50 -2.54 -16.29
N GLU A 125 -2.49 -1.22 -16.60
CA GLU A 125 -1.35 -0.35 -16.27
C GLU A 125 -1.41 0.19 -14.83
N ARG A 126 -2.59 0.21 -14.23
CA ARG A 126 -2.80 0.83 -12.93
C ARG A 126 -3.13 -0.15 -11.82
N LEU A 127 -4.04 -1.08 -12.02
CA LEU A 127 -4.47 -2.00 -10.97
C LEU A 127 -3.58 -3.24 -10.85
N ASP A 128 -3.14 -3.85 -11.97
CA ASP A 128 -2.24 -5.00 -11.90
C ASP A 128 -0.95 -4.71 -11.11
N PRO A 129 -0.19 -3.62 -11.38
CA PRO A 129 1.04 -3.37 -10.64
C PRO A 129 0.80 -3.03 -9.17
N LEU A 130 -0.34 -2.39 -8.85
CA LEU A 130 -0.61 -1.87 -7.51
C LEU A 130 -0.49 -2.95 -6.44
N HIS A 131 -1.10 -4.10 -6.66
CA HIS A 131 -1.18 -5.18 -5.67
C HIS A 131 -0.10 -6.25 -5.87
N TRP A 132 0.26 -6.57 -7.11
CA TRP A 132 1.33 -7.52 -7.39
C TRP A 132 2.69 -6.99 -6.94
N ASP A 133 2.93 -5.68 -7.04
CA ASP A 133 4.12 -5.04 -6.46
C ASP A 133 4.10 -5.12 -4.94
N HIS A 134 2.93 -5.00 -4.31
CA HIS A 134 2.77 -5.19 -2.87
C HIS A 134 3.08 -6.64 -2.45
N HIS A 135 2.58 -7.64 -3.18
CA HIS A 135 2.91 -9.04 -2.93
C HIS A 135 4.40 -9.34 -3.12
N ALA A 136 5.03 -8.79 -4.15
CA ALA A 136 6.46 -8.95 -4.41
C ALA A 136 7.33 -8.27 -3.34
N ARG A 137 6.86 -7.15 -2.78
CA ARG A 137 7.59 -6.31 -1.81
C ARG A 137 6.71 -5.92 -0.61
N PRO A 138 6.30 -6.88 0.23
CA PRO A 138 5.28 -6.68 1.26
C PRO A 138 5.65 -5.68 2.36
N PHE A 139 6.90 -5.24 2.41
CA PHE A 139 7.39 -4.23 3.34
C PHE A 139 7.84 -2.93 2.66
N ASP A 140 7.46 -2.71 1.41
CA ASP A 140 7.66 -1.45 0.69
C ASP A 140 6.50 -0.49 0.98
N GLY A 141 6.78 0.58 1.72
CA GLY A 141 5.78 1.55 2.14
C GLY A 141 5.12 2.34 1.01
N SER A 142 5.66 2.27 -0.20
CA SER A 142 5.06 2.92 -1.38
C SER A 142 3.92 2.12 -2.01
N HIS A 143 3.84 0.81 -1.75
CA HIS A 143 2.91 -0.12 -2.39
C HIS A 143 1.92 -0.77 -1.41
N ILE A 144 2.01 -0.49 -0.10
CA ILE A 144 1.22 -1.20 0.91
C ILE A 144 -0.24 -0.78 0.97
N SER A 145 -0.55 0.44 0.55
CA SER A 145 -1.91 0.98 0.59
C SER A 145 -2.23 1.79 -0.65
N GLY A 146 -3.50 1.81 -1.01
CA GLY A 146 -4.03 2.76 -1.97
C GLY A 146 -3.79 4.20 -1.50
N GLY A 147 -3.52 5.12 -2.41
CA GLY A 147 -3.47 6.54 -2.11
C GLY A 147 -4.86 7.16 -2.17
N LEU A 148 -5.08 8.27 -1.47
CA LEU A 148 -6.34 9.01 -1.54
C LEU A 148 -6.78 9.26 -3.00
N LYS A 149 -5.86 9.63 -3.88
CA LYS A 149 -6.11 9.87 -5.31
C LYS A 149 -6.68 8.67 -6.08
N ASP A 150 -6.44 7.47 -5.61
CA ASP A 150 -6.84 6.25 -6.32
C ASP A 150 -8.34 5.95 -6.12
N ILE A 151 -8.92 6.40 -5.01
CA ILE A 151 -10.34 6.18 -4.65
C ILE A 151 -11.19 7.45 -4.80
N LEU A 152 -10.59 8.64 -4.75
CA LEU A 152 -11.31 9.90 -4.89
C LEU A 152 -12.26 9.97 -6.10
N PRO A 153 -11.90 9.50 -7.31
CA PRO A 153 -12.81 9.57 -8.45
C PRO A 153 -14.12 8.83 -8.21
N LEU A 154 -14.04 7.61 -7.63
CA LEU A 154 -15.21 6.84 -7.29
C LEU A 154 -16.03 7.51 -6.17
N PHE A 155 -15.36 8.06 -5.17
CA PHE A 155 -16.00 8.78 -4.08
C PHE A 155 -16.75 10.02 -4.59
N PHE A 156 -16.19 10.81 -5.50
CA PHE A 156 -16.83 11.99 -6.08
C PHE A 156 -18.05 11.65 -6.95
N VAL A 157 -18.20 10.41 -7.38
CA VAL A 157 -19.44 9.93 -8.00
C VAL A 157 -20.41 9.43 -6.92
N ALA A 158 -19.94 8.59 -6.00
CA ALA A 158 -20.79 7.95 -5.00
C ALA A 158 -21.37 8.96 -3.98
N ALA A 159 -20.62 9.97 -3.55
CA ALA A 159 -21.07 10.92 -2.56
C ALA A 159 -22.27 11.76 -3.07
N PRO A 160 -22.22 12.48 -4.21
CA PRO A 160 -23.38 13.19 -4.73
C PRO A 160 -24.60 12.28 -4.96
N VAL A 161 -24.40 11.08 -5.52
CA VAL A 161 -25.48 10.12 -5.73
C VAL A 161 -26.12 9.69 -4.40
N SER A 162 -25.34 9.52 -3.35
CA SER A 162 -25.87 9.17 -2.04
C SER A 162 -26.80 10.25 -1.49
N PHE A 163 -26.51 11.52 -1.75
CA PHE A 163 -27.36 12.66 -1.30
C PHE A 163 -28.66 12.85 -2.09
N LEU A 164 -28.92 12.03 -3.12
CA LEU A 164 -30.26 11.90 -3.71
C LEU A 164 -31.26 11.22 -2.73
N PHE A 165 -30.74 10.62 -1.67
CA PHE A 165 -31.52 9.98 -0.62
C PHE A 165 -31.48 10.81 0.67
N ARG A 166 -32.30 10.43 1.67
CA ARG A 166 -32.30 11.10 2.96
C ARG A 166 -30.95 10.99 3.65
N VAL A 167 -30.46 12.07 4.23
CA VAL A 167 -29.10 12.17 4.81
C VAL A 167 -28.77 11.07 5.80
N TYR A 168 -29.75 10.59 6.56
CA TYR A 168 -29.60 9.53 7.56
C TYR A 168 -29.66 8.10 6.97
N THR A 169 -29.66 7.94 5.64
CA THR A 169 -29.69 6.64 4.92
C THR A 169 -28.43 6.46 4.05
N ALA A 170 -28.53 6.56 2.73
CA ALA A 170 -27.41 6.28 1.82
C ALA A 170 -26.14 7.11 2.09
N PRO A 171 -26.18 8.43 2.42
CA PRO A 171 -24.97 9.15 2.80
C PRO A 171 -24.29 8.58 4.03
N VAL A 172 -25.07 8.12 5.01
CA VAL A 172 -24.53 7.48 6.23
C VAL A 172 -23.98 6.08 5.95
N VAL A 173 -24.60 5.29 5.07
CA VAL A 173 -24.02 4.01 4.61
C VAL A 173 -22.65 4.26 3.97
N LEU A 174 -22.56 5.25 3.07
CA LEU A 174 -21.29 5.61 2.46
C LEU A 174 -20.27 6.08 3.51
N ALA A 175 -20.70 6.88 4.48
CA ALA A 175 -19.83 7.31 5.59
C ALA A 175 -19.27 6.12 6.38
N GLY A 176 -20.10 5.13 6.70
CA GLY A 176 -19.68 3.89 7.37
C GLY A 176 -18.71 3.09 6.51
N ALA A 177 -18.98 2.96 5.21
CA ALA A 177 -18.11 2.23 4.29
C ALA A 177 -16.74 2.88 4.15
N VAL A 178 -16.65 4.20 3.86
CA VAL A 178 -15.36 4.87 3.69
C VAL A 178 -14.56 5.01 4.99
N GLN A 179 -15.25 5.10 6.14
CA GLN A 179 -14.58 5.05 7.44
C GLN A 179 -13.98 3.67 7.70
N SER A 180 -14.70 2.59 7.35
CA SER A 180 -14.18 1.23 7.48
C SER A 180 -13.03 0.97 6.53
N TYR A 181 -13.07 1.50 5.32
CA TYR A 181 -11.93 1.49 4.39
C TYR A 181 -10.70 2.15 5.03
N ALA A 182 -10.85 3.34 5.60
CA ALA A 182 -9.74 4.00 6.26
C ALA A 182 -9.17 3.18 7.44
N CYS A 183 -10.04 2.53 8.22
CA CYS A 183 -9.62 1.63 9.30
C CYS A 183 -8.93 0.36 8.78
N GLU A 184 -9.41 -0.21 7.69
CA GLU A 184 -8.81 -1.37 7.03
C GLU A 184 -7.40 -1.05 6.54
N GLU A 185 -7.19 0.08 5.89
CA GLU A 185 -5.86 0.51 5.43
C GLU A 185 -4.86 0.67 6.59
N TRP A 186 -5.31 1.21 7.74
CA TRP A 186 -4.49 1.25 8.95
C TRP A 186 -4.23 -0.14 9.55
N LEU A 187 -5.21 -1.03 9.50
CA LEU A 187 -5.04 -2.42 9.92
C LEU A 187 -4.04 -3.12 9.02
N HIS A 188 -4.18 -3.00 7.71
CA HIS A 188 -3.28 -3.57 6.71
C HIS A 188 -1.84 -3.08 6.92
N TYR A 189 -1.64 -1.77 7.06
CA TYR A 189 -0.37 -1.19 7.47
C TYR A 189 0.17 -1.85 8.76
N ALA A 190 -0.67 -1.97 9.78
CA ALA A 190 -0.25 -2.55 11.06
C ALA A 190 0.16 -4.03 10.92
N LEU A 191 -0.55 -4.82 10.10
CA LEU A 191 -0.22 -6.23 9.84
C LEU A 191 1.18 -6.38 9.24
N HIS A 192 1.65 -5.43 8.43
CA HIS A 192 3.02 -5.44 7.89
C HIS A 192 4.06 -4.85 8.85
N PHE A 193 3.79 -3.70 9.45
CA PHE A 193 4.80 -2.91 10.14
C PHE A 193 4.79 -3.00 11.66
N SER A 194 3.64 -3.30 12.29
CA SER A 194 3.55 -3.32 13.75
C SER A 194 3.96 -4.67 14.35
N ASN A 195 4.46 -4.62 15.59
CA ASN A 195 4.86 -5.80 16.36
C ASN A 195 4.02 -5.92 17.66
N SER A 196 2.69 -5.78 17.55
CA SER A 196 1.81 -5.94 18.69
C SER A 196 1.87 -7.36 19.27
N ARG A 197 1.86 -7.45 20.61
CA ARG A 197 1.82 -8.74 21.34
C ARG A 197 0.41 -9.26 21.54
N PHE A 198 -0.62 -8.49 21.16
CA PHE A 198 -2.02 -8.91 21.31
C PHE A 198 -2.31 -10.17 20.49
N PRO A 199 -2.81 -11.27 21.10
CA PRO A 199 -2.91 -12.57 20.44
C PRO A 199 -3.73 -12.57 19.16
N LEU A 200 -4.89 -11.87 19.15
CA LEU A 200 -5.74 -11.77 17.96
C LEU A 200 -5.00 -11.07 16.81
N PHE A 201 -4.33 -9.95 17.10
CA PHE A 201 -3.55 -9.24 16.10
C PHE A 201 -2.41 -10.11 15.53
N ARG A 202 -1.71 -10.86 16.38
CA ARG A 202 -0.66 -11.79 15.92
C ARG A 202 -1.20 -12.86 14.98
N ARG A 203 -2.40 -13.40 15.28
CA ARG A 203 -3.07 -14.38 14.40
C ARG A 203 -3.48 -13.75 13.06
N MET A 204 -4.03 -12.52 13.08
CA MET A 204 -4.36 -11.78 11.86
C MET A 204 -3.09 -11.52 11.03
N LYS A 205 -2.02 -11.05 11.67
CA LYS A 205 -0.73 -10.79 11.01
C LYS A 205 -0.15 -12.05 10.39
N LYS A 206 -0.11 -13.18 11.10
CA LYS A 206 0.39 -14.45 10.55
C LYS A 206 -0.45 -14.91 9.36
N TYR A 207 -1.78 -14.77 9.45
CA TYR A 207 -2.71 -15.14 8.39
C TYR A 207 -2.47 -14.29 7.14
N HIS A 208 -2.39 -12.99 7.28
CA HIS A 208 -2.15 -12.06 6.20
C HIS A 208 -0.74 -12.24 5.57
N LEU A 209 0.31 -12.37 6.38
CA LEU A 209 1.65 -12.63 5.85
C LEU A 209 1.77 -14.01 5.18
N TYR A 210 0.96 -15.00 5.59
CA TYR A 210 0.89 -16.27 4.86
C TYR A 210 0.21 -16.11 3.50
N HIS A 211 -0.81 -15.25 3.40
CA HIS A 211 -1.43 -14.87 2.12
C HIS A 211 -0.39 -14.29 1.14
N HIS A 212 0.57 -13.50 1.62
CA HIS A 212 1.70 -13.02 0.82
C HIS A 212 2.71 -14.09 0.38
N SER A 213 2.60 -15.31 0.88
CA SER A 213 3.49 -16.39 0.46
C SER A 213 3.02 -17.05 -0.84
N PRO A 214 3.94 -17.67 -1.62
CA PRO A 214 3.54 -18.41 -2.83
C PRO A 214 2.53 -19.54 -2.58
N ARG A 215 2.45 -20.05 -1.34
CA ARG A 215 1.50 -21.11 -0.95
C ARG A 215 0.14 -20.57 -0.50
N GLY A 216 0.06 -19.28 -0.19
CA GLY A 216 -1.14 -18.63 0.35
C GLY A 216 -1.82 -17.67 -0.61
N ILE A 217 -1.18 -17.33 -1.73
CA ILE A 217 -1.59 -16.22 -2.61
C ILE A 217 -3.01 -16.37 -3.21
N ASP A 218 -3.49 -17.59 -3.37
CA ASP A 218 -4.81 -17.86 -3.96
C ASP A 218 -5.90 -18.10 -2.91
N LYS A 219 -5.64 -17.77 -1.64
CA LYS A 219 -6.57 -17.96 -0.51
C LYS A 219 -6.36 -16.88 0.55
N GLY A 220 -7.35 -16.71 1.46
CA GLY A 220 -7.19 -15.84 2.63
C GLY A 220 -7.22 -14.36 2.31
N TYR A 221 -8.17 -13.94 1.48
CA TYR A 221 -8.30 -12.56 0.98
C TYR A 221 -8.80 -11.57 2.03
N GLY A 222 -9.49 -12.03 3.09
CA GLY A 222 -10.05 -11.13 4.09
C GLY A 222 -8.99 -10.51 4.98
N ILE A 223 -8.86 -9.18 4.96
CA ILE A 223 -7.95 -8.38 5.79
C ILE A 223 -8.60 -8.07 7.14
N THR A 224 -9.79 -7.45 7.13
CA THR A 224 -10.52 -7.08 8.35
C THR A 224 -11.20 -8.28 9.00
N THR A 225 -11.73 -9.18 8.20
CA THR A 225 -12.42 -10.39 8.67
C THR A 225 -12.21 -11.57 7.75
N ARG A 226 -12.06 -12.75 8.33
CA ARG A 226 -11.99 -14.03 7.60
C ARG A 226 -13.36 -14.66 7.37
N PHE A 227 -14.44 -13.94 7.70
CA PHE A 227 -15.81 -14.44 7.54
C PHE A 227 -16.08 -14.82 6.07
N TRP A 228 -15.75 -13.90 5.15
CA TRP A 228 -15.98 -14.09 3.73
C TRP A 228 -15.11 -15.18 3.10
N ASP A 229 -13.90 -15.40 3.59
CA ASP A 229 -13.09 -16.58 3.21
C ASP A 229 -13.84 -17.88 3.53
N GLY A 230 -14.67 -17.88 4.55
CA GLY A 230 -15.49 -19.03 4.88
C GLY A 230 -16.71 -19.17 3.98
N VAL A 231 -17.37 -18.06 3.67
CA VAL A 231 -18.56 -18.06 2.80
C VAL A 231 -18.20 -18.48 1.38
N PHE A 232 -17.07 -18.04 0.86
CA PHE A 232 -16.64 -18.27 -0.52
C PHE A 232 -15.57 -19.38 -0.67
N ASP A 233 -15.37 -20.20 0.38
CA ASP A 233 -14.43 -21.34 0.41
C ASP A 233 -12.98 -20.99 0.02
N THR A 234 -12.51 -19.83 0.43
CA THR A 234 -11.13 -19.39 0.23
C THR A 234 -10.27 -19.46 1.51
N ARG A 235 -10.73 -20.18 2.54
CA ARG A 235 -9.93 -20.42 3.75
C ARG A 235 -8.71 -21.26 3.44
N PHE A 236 -7.62 -20.99 4.14
CA PHE A 236 -6.47 -21.89 4.14
C PHE A 236 -6.85 -23.29 4.64
N PRO A 237 -6.16 -24.33 4.19
CA PRO A 237 -6.33 -25.70 4.71
C PRO A 237 -6.23 -25.73 6.24
N GLU A 238 -6.93 -26.65 6.85
CA GLU A 238 -7.01 -26.71 8.32
C GLU A 238 -5.63 -26.90 8.99
N SER A 239 -4.76 -27.71 8.38
CA SER A 239 -3.38 -27.90 8.86
C SER A 239 -2.61 -26.59 8.94
N VAL A 240 -2.75 -25.71 7.93
CA VAL A 240 -2.16 -24.37 7.89
C VAL A 240 -2.79 -23.49 8.97
N ARG A 241 -4.13 -23.44 9.05
CA ARG A 241 -4.83 -22.64 10.06
C ARG A 241 -4.43 -23.01 11.49
N ARG A 242 -4.27 -24.30 11.77
CA ARG A 242 -3.78 -24.78 13.08
C ARG A 242 -2.34 -24.33 13.33
N SER A 243 -1.45 -24.38 12.33
CA SER A 243 -0.06 -23.91 12.48
C SER A 243 0.03 -22.41 12.72
N LEU A 244 -0.78 -21.61 12.01
CA LEU A 244 -0.82 -20.16 12.18
C LEU A 244 -1.43 -19.70 13.53
N SER A 245 -2.25 -20.56 14.17
CA SER A 245 -2.85 -20.29 15.48
C SER A 245 -1.95 -20.66 16.66
N ARG A 246 -0.93 -21.49 16.46
CA ARG A 246 0.06 -21.80 17.51
C ARG A 246 0.96 -20.59 17.75
N ASN A 247 1.26 -20.33 19.02
CA ASN A 247 2.09 -19.18 19.45
C ASN A 247 3.55 -19.34 19.08
#